data_9869cec122f0fd7904e85a18581f3ee7
#
_entry.id   9869cec122f0fd7904e85a18581f3ee7
#
_cell.length_a   1.000
_cell.length_b   1.000
_cell.length_c   1.000
_cell.angle_alpha   90.00
_cell.angle_beta   90.00
_cell.angle_gamma   90.00
#
_symmetry.space_group_name_H-M   'P 1'
#
loop_
_entity.id
_entity.type
_entity.pdbx_description
1 polymer ?
#
loop_
_entity_poly.entity_id
_entity_poly.type
_entity_poly.pdbx_seq_one_letter_code
_entity_poly.pdbx_strand_id
1 'polypeptide(L)'
;MINFAEDLAYWYLRFNGFFLLQNFVLHRVDQVEGERARGAADFDLLAIRFPYVYEKIGGQENDWDCEQFKNWGFEIDKSHLAFIVEVTSGINVNCSNLKKKYSYERLEQAIRRFGIFPKDEVSCIVKILYQKEKYIKEPWVIAKLAVTERNIRGPWLNLLLDDADKFIQERIKAYSREKYSDRVYFPDALIQYLAWKEK
;
A
#
# COMPACT_ATOMS: atom_id res chain seq x y z
N MET A 1 -5.81 -13.73 7.50
CA MET A 1 -7.19 -13.71 6.93
C MET A 1 -7.28 -12.37 6.22
N ILE A 2 -7.42 -12.40 4.91
CA ILE A 2 -7.60 -11.18 4.10
C ILE A 2 -8.99 -10.66 4.42
N ASN A 3 -9.12 -9.37 4.72
CA ASN A 3 -10.39 -8.72 4.97
C ASN A 3 -10.71 -7.72 3.83
N PHE A 4 -11.96 -7.29 3.72
CA PHE A 4 -12.39 -6.41 2.64
C PHE A 4 -11.59 -5.11 2.53
N ALA A 5 -11.09 -4.57 3.65
CA ALA A 5 -10.32 -3.34 3.65
C ALA A 5 -8.92 -3.54 3.08
N GLU A 6 -8.29 -4.70 3.36
CA GLU A 6 -7.02 -5.09 2.75
C GLU A 6 -7.19 -5.30 1.24
N ASP A 7 -8.31 -5.91 0.81
CA ASP A 7 -8.62 -6.09 -0.60
C ASP A 7 -8.86 -4.74 -1.31
N LEU A 8 -9.61 -3.81 -0.69
CA LEU A 8 -9.77 -2.46 -1.24
C LEU A 8 -8.42 -1.73 -1.39
N ALA A 9 -7.58 -1.78 -0.37
CA ALA A 9 -6.24 -1.17 -0.42
C ALA A 9 -5.36 -1.81 -1.50
N TYR A 10 -5.41 -3.14 -1.62
CA TYR A 10 -4.70 -3.90 -2.65
C TYR A 10 -5.13 -3.44 -4.04
N TRP A 11 -6.44 -3.44 -4.34
CA TRP A 11 -6.96 -3.10 -5.66
C TRP A 11 -6.81 -1.62 -6.00
N TYR A 12 -6.93 -0.73 -5.01
CA TYR A 12 -6.61 0.68 -5.20
C TYR A 12 -5.16 0.87 -5.69
N LEU A 13 -4.20 0.27 -4.99
CA LEU A 13 -2.80 0.36 -5.38
C LEU A 13 -2.52 -0.39 -6.70
N ARG A 14 -3.14 -1.55 -6.90
CA ARG A 14 -2.98 -2.32 -8.13
C ARG A 14 -3.48 -1.56 -9.36
N PHE A 15 -4.65 -0.90 -9.26
CA PHE A 15 -5.18 -0.05 -10.31
C PHE A 15 -4.39 1.25 -10.52
N ASN A 16 -3.55 1.61 -9.60
CA ASN A 16 -2.59 2.70 -9.71
C ASN A 16 -1.19 2.22 -10.15
N GLY A 17 -1.07 0.99 -10.66
CA GLY A 17 0.13 0.46 -11.29
C GLY A 17 1.20 -0.03 -10.32
N PHE A 18 0.86 -0.36 -9.08
CA PHE A 18 1.81 -0.92 -8.12
C PHE A 18 1.95 -2.44 -8.27
N PHE A 19 3.17 -2.92 -8.10
CA PHE A 19 3.48 -4.31 -7.78
C PHE A 19 3.38 -4.50 -6.27
N LEU A 20 2.65 -5.54 -5.84
CA LEU A 20 2.23 -5.69 -4.44
C LEU A 20 2.70 -7.01 -3.86
N LEU A 21 3.15 -6.96 -2.61
CA LEU A 21 3.37 -8.12 -1.76
C LEU A 21 2.44 -8.00 -0.56
N GLN A 22 1.49 -8.94 -0.43
CA GLN A 22 0.54 -9.01 0.68
C GLN A 22 1.07 -9.87 1.82
N ASN A 23 0.62 -9.58 3.05
CA ASN A 23 0.85 -10.38 4.25
C ASN A 23 2.33 -10.72 4.44
N PHE A 24 3.17 -9.71 4.34
CA PHE A 24 4.60 -9.90 4.52
C PHE A 24 4.94 -10.16 5.99
N VAL A 25 5.17 -11.42 6.31
CA VAL A 25 5.54 -11.86 7.66
C VAL A 25 6.97 -11.42 7.98
N LEU A 26 7.11 -10.62 9.03
CA LEU A 26 8.38 -10.16 9.55
C LEU A 26 9.01 -11.26 10.42
N HIS A 27 9.96 -12.00 9.87
CA HIS A 27 10.74 -12.95 10.66
C HIS A 27 11.79 -12.20 11.49
N ARG A 28 11.79 -12.39 12.81
CA ARG A 28 12.92 -11.95 13.64
C ARG A 28 14.13 -12.78 13.32
N VAL A 29 15.22 -12.14 12.91
CA VAL A 29 16.49 -12.80 12.58
C VAL A 29 17.23 -13.28 13.84
N ASP A 30 16.90 -12.70 15.02
CA ASP A 30 17.62 -12.90 16.28
C ASP A 30 16.75 -13.61 17.34
N GLN A 31 16.07 -14.70 16.98
CA GLN A 31 15.43 -15.55 17.99
C GLN A 31 16.50 -16.38 18.70
N VAL A 32 16.77 -16.06 19.97
CA VAL A 32 17.44 -16.95 20.91
C VAL A 32 16.52 -18.17 21.10
N GLU A 33 17.04 -19.37 20.89
CA GLU A 33 16.30 -20.62 21.13
C GLU A 33 15.66 -20.59 22.53
N GLY A 34 14.33 -20.71 22.57
CA GLY A 34 13.56 -20.78 23.82
C GLY A 34 12.56 -19.65 24.06
N GLU A 35 12.61 -18.51 23.37
CA GLU A 35 11.56 -17.51 23.45
C GLU A 35 10.41 -17.84 22.49
N ARG A 36 9.21 -18.01 23.03
CA ARG A 36 7.99 -18.12 22.22
C ARG A 36 7.86 -16.88 21.35
N ALA A 37 7.79 -17.05 20.04
CA ALA A 37 7.52 -16.01 19.05
C ALA A 37 6.24 -15.25 19.48
N ARG A 38 6.39 -14.12 20.16
CA ARG A 38 5.29 -13.20 20.39
C ARG A 38 4.96 -12.55 19.07
N GLY A 39 3.93 -13.10 18.41
CA GLY A 39 3.27 -12.59 17.22
C GLY A 39 4.25 -12.09 16.14
N ALA A 40 4.46 -12.90 15.11
CA ALA A 40 5.05 -12.39 13.88
C ALA A 40 4.17 -11.19 13.45
N ALA A 41 4.73 -9.99 13.54
CA ALA A 41 4.06 -8.81 13.02
C ALA A 41 4.27 -8.82 11.51
N ASP A 42 3.22 -8.67 10.74
CA ASP A 42 3.26 -8.51 9.29
C ASP A 42 2.87 -7.08 8.91
N PHE A 43 3.33 -6.61 7.77
CA PHE A 43 2.70 -5.51 7.09
C PHE A 43 1.60 -6.03 6.18
N ASP A 44 0.48 -5.31 6.13
CA ASP A 44 -0.65 -5.72 5.29
C ASP A 44 -0.23 -5.72 3.82
N LEU A 45 0.50 -4.67 3.36
CA LEU A 45 1.02 -4.61 1.99
C LEU A 45 2.41 -3.94 1.95
N LEU A 46 3.27 -4.42 1.06
CA LEU A 46 4.42 -3.70 0.52
C LEU A 46 4.17 -3.47 -0.97
N ALA A 47 4.37 -2.24 -1.44
CA ALA A 47 4.02 -1.84 -2.79
C ALA A 47 5.15 -1.08 -3.47
N ILE A 48 5.44 -1.40 -4.73
CA ILE A 48 6.43 -0.70 -5.55
C ILE A 48 5.78 -0.27 -6.86
N ARG A 49 6.01 0.97 -7.28
CA ARG A 49 5.62 1.49 -8.58
C ARG A 49 6.82 2.12 -9.29
N PHE A 50 6.97 1.82 -10.54
CA PHE A 50 7.96 2.44 -11.43
C PHE A 50 7.31 3.61 -12.21
N PRO A 51 8.09 4.63 -12.64
CA PRO A 51 7.51 5.79 -13.32
C PRO A 51 6.89 5.47 -14.69
N TYR A 52 7.42 4.46 -15.38
CA TYR A 52 6.98 4.11 -16.73
C TYR A 52 5.99 2.93 -16.75
N VAL A 53 5.17 2.82 -15.70
CA VAL A 53 4.10 1.82 -15.70
C VAL A 53 3.08 2.17 -16.77
N TYR A 54 2.79 1.18 -17.60
CA TYR A 54 1.74 1.24 -18.58
C TYR A 54 0.86 0.01 -18.46
N GLU A 55 -0.42 0.20 -18.30
CA GLU A 55 -1.38 -0.88 -18.19
C GLU A 55 -2.67 -0.54 -18.93
N LYS A 56 -3.08 -1.42 -19.84
CA LYS A 56 -4.36 -1.31 -20.57
C LYS A 56 -5.48 -2.14 -19.95
N ILE A 57 -5.15 -3.19 -19.20
CA ILE A 57 -6.13 -4.05 -18.56
C ILE A 57 -6.69 -3.31 -17.35
N GLY A 58 -7.99 -3.08 -17.35
CA GLY A 58 -8.65 -2.38 -16.26
C GLY A 58 -8.46 -0.87 -16.28
N GLY A 59 -8.01 -0.27 -17.39
CA GLY A 59 -7.91 1.17 -17.56
C GLY A 59 -6.94 1.60 -18.65
N GLN A 60 -6.83 2.89 -18.84
CA GLN A 60 -5.89 3.53 -19.75
C GLN A 60 -4.72 4.15 -18.98
N GLU A 61 -3.70 4.62 -19.70
CA GLU A 61 -2.49 5.21 -19.14
C GLU A 61 -2.74 6.38 -18.16
N ASN A 62 -3.79 7.15 -18.38
CA ASN A 62 -4.12 8.33 -17.58
C ASN A 62 -5.18 8.09 -16.49
N ASP A 63 -5.55 6.85 -16.25
CA ASP A 63 -6.59 6.50 -15.26
C ASP A 63 -6.05 6.34 -13.84
N TRP A 64 -4.81 6.78 -13.60
CA TRP A 64 -4.23 6.82 -12.27
C TRP A 64 -4.92 7.90 -11.42
N ASP A 65 -4.96 7.69 -10.12
CA ASP A 65 -5.43 8.70 -9.15
C ASP A 65 -4.38 9.83 -8.98
N CYS A 66 -4.11 10.52 -10.10
CA CYS A 66 -3.07 11.55 -10.16
C CYS A 66 -3.29 12.67 -9.16
N GLU A 67 -4.54 13.00 -8.84
CA GLU A 67 -4.87 14.03 -7.86
C GLU A 67 -4.42 13.63 -6.47
N GLN A 68 -4.73 12.41 -6.04
CA GLN A 68 -4.32 11.91 -4.73
C GLN A 68 -2.80 11.82 -4.61
N PHE A 69 -2.11 11.33 -5.64
CA PHE A 69 -0.64 11.28 -5.64
C PHE A 69 -0.02 12.68 -5.58
N LYS A 70 -0.59 13.64 -6.31
CA LYS A 70 -0.16 15.04 -6.26
C LYS A 70 -0.39 15.65 -4.87
N ASN A 71 -1.53 15.35 -4.22
CA ASN A 71 -1.82 15.80 -2.87
C ASN A 71 -0.80 15.23 -1.85
N TRP A 72 -0.32 14.02 -2.07
CA TRP A 72 0.80 13.44 -1.30
C TRP A 72 2.17 14.00 -1.70
N GLY A 73 2.25 14.85 -2.72
CA GLY A 73 3.48 15.45 -3.23
C GLY A 73 4.35 14.49 -4.03
N PHE A 74 3.72 13.59 -4.81
CA PHE A 74 4.42 12.68 -5.72
C PHE A 74 4.21 13.07 -7.18
N GLU A 75 5.28 12.90 -7.97
CA GLU A 75 5.25 12.92 -9.42
C GLU A 75 5.40 11.47 -9.92
N ILE A 76 4.24 10.81 -10.17
CA ILE A 76 4.18 9.36 -10.41
C ILE A 76 4.88 8.91 -11.69
N ASP A 77 5.09 9.82 -12.62
CA ASP A 77 5.77 9.62 -13.93
C ASP A 77 7.28 9.84 -13.85
N LYS A 78 7.79 10.35 -12.72
CA LYS A 78 9.22 10.65 -12.57
C LYS A 78 9.89 9.83 -11.48
N SER A 79 9.17 9.46 -10.44
CA SER A 79 9.72 8.82 -9.26
C SER A 79 9.38 7.33 -9.19
N HIS A 80 10.32 6.55 -8.68
CA HIS A 80 10.05 5.21 -8.20
C HIS A 80 9.42 5.32 -6.80
N LEU A 81 8.24 4.75 -6.60
CA LEU A 81 7.54 4.82 -5.33
C LEU A 81 7.59 3.47 -4.62
N ALA A 82 7.85 3.49 -3.31
CA ALA A 82 7.76 2.31 -2.47
C ALA A 82 6.92 2.63 -1.23
N PHE A 83 5.81 1.92 -1.03
CA PHE A 83 4.89 2.14 0.08
C PHE A 83 4.92 0.98 1.07
N ILE A 84 5.03 1.33 2.35
CA ILE A 84 4.82 0.44 3.49
C ILE A 84 3.40 0.73 3.97
N VAL A 85 2.48 -0.23 3.80
CA VAL A 85 1.05 -0.01 3.94
C VAL A 85 0.50 -0.76 5.14
N GLU A 86 -0.27 -0.05 5.96
CA GLU A 86 -1.06 -0.59 7.05
C GLU A 86 -2.53 -0.26 6.83
N VAL A 87 -3.37 -1.27 6.89
CA VAL A 87 -4.80 -1.17 6.66
C VAL A 87 -5.55 -1.38 7.96
N THR A 88 -6.59 -0.61 8.18
CA THR A 88 -7.40 -0.76 9.38
C THR A 88 -8.83 -0.26 9.14
N SER A 89 -9.80 -1.17 9.24
CA SER A 89 -11.24 -0.89 9.10
C SER A 89 -11.95 -0.64 10.44
N GLY A 90 -11.21 -0.54 11.54
CA GLY A 90 -11.83 -0.37 12.87
C GLY A 90 -12.05 1.10 13.22
N ILE A 91 -13.26 1.46 13.64
CA ILE A 91 -13.63 2.82 14.09
C ILE A 91 -12.84 3.31 15.32
N ASN A 92 -12.27 2.40 16.10
CA ASN A 92 -11.54 2.70 17.33
C ASN A 92 -10.02 2.86 17.12
N VAL A 93 -9.54 2.84 15.86
CA VAL A 93 -8.13 3.02 15.57
C VAL A 93 -7.71 4.45 15.86
N ASN A 94 -6.57 4.59 16.50
CA ASN A 94 -5.99 5.88 16.87
C ASN A 94 -4.50 5.96 16.46
N CYS A 95 -3.94 7.17 16.59
CA CYS A 95 -2.55 7.45 16.26
C CYS A 95 -1.56 6.53 17.01
N SER A 96 -1.83 6.18 18.29
CA SER A 96 -0.93 5.31 19.06
C SER A 96 -0.87 3.89 18.48
N ASN A 97 -2.00 3.37 18.01
CA ASN A 97 -2.07 2.05 17.37
C ASN A 97 -1.26 2.02 16.08
N LEU A 98 -1.44 3.02 15.22
CA LEU A 98 -0.67 3.12 13.97
C LEU A 98 0.83 3.35 14.21
N LYS A 99 1.22 4.14 15.23
CA LYS A 99 2.63 4.29 15.60
C LYS A 99 3.29 2.97 15.98
N LYS A 100 2.58 2.07 16.67
CA LYS A 100 3.09 0.74 17.01
C LYS A 100 3.27 -0.13 15.76
N LYS A 101 2.34 -0.02 14.80
CA LYS A 101 2.43 -0.71 13.52
C LYS A 101 3.64 -0.25 12.69
N TYR A 102 4.00 1.03 12.75
CA TYR A 102 5.21 1.60 12.12
C TYR A 102 6.39 1.70 13.10
N SER A 103 6.62 0.64 13.91
CA SER A 103 7.79 0.60 14.81
C SER A 103 9.11 0.57 14.03
N TYR A 104 10.19 0.93 14.71
CA TYR A 104 11.52 1.00 14.10
C TYR A 104 11.93 -0.34 13.47
N GLU A 105 11.75 -1.43 14.22
CA GLU A 105 12.12 -2.79 13.80
C GLU A 105 11.32 -3.23 12.57
N ARG A 106 10.03 -2.92 12.54
CA ARG A 106 9.16 -3.26 11.41
C ARG A 106 9.56 -2.48 10.16
N LEU A 107 9.78 -1.17 10.29
CA LEU A 107 10.25 -0.33 9.19
C LEU A 107 11.59 -0.83 8.63
N GLU A 108 12.53 -1.21 9.51
CA GLU A 108 13.82 -1.75 9.10
C GLU A 108 13.66 -3.00 8.24
N GLN A 109 12.82 -3.93 8.65
CA GLN A 109 12.57 -5.16 7.89
C GLN A 109 11.89 -4.88 6.55
N ALA A 110 10.94 -3.93 6.48
CA ALA A 110 10.31 -3.54 5.24
C ALA A 110 11.34 -2.91 4.26
N ILE A 111 12.19 -2.02 4.74
CA ILE A 111 13.24 -1.39 3.91
C ILE A 111 14.23 -2.45 3.40
N ARG A 112 14.64 -3.36 4.24
CA ARG A 112 15.50 -4.50 3.84
C ARG A 112 14.80 -5.39 2.80
N ARG A 113 13.49 -5.60 2.94
CA ARG A 113 12.71 -6.42 2.00
C ARG A 113 12.57 -5.77 0.63
N PHE A 114 12.43 -4.46 0.56
CA PHE A 114 12.42 -3.75 -0.72
C PHE A 114 13.73 -3.96 -1.49
N GLY A 115 14.86 -4.09 -0.80
CA GLY A 115 16.16 -4.30 -1.45
C GLY A 115 16.65 -3.13 -2.30
N ILE A 116 16.11 -1.93 -2.06
CA ILE A 116 16.40 -0.71 -2.84
C ILE A 116 17.74 -0.08 -2.42
N PHE A 117 18.08 -0.21 -1.14
CA PHE A 117 19.26 0.42 -0.56
C PHE A 117 20.24 -0.58 0.03
N PRO A 118 21.55 -0.26 0.03
CA PRO A 118 22.55 -1.06 0.71
C PRO A 118 22.29 -1.14 2.22
N LYS A 119 22.79 -2.22 2.84
CA LYS A 119 22.50 -2.55 4.25
C LYS A 119 22.92 -1.45 5.23
N ASP A 120 24.01 -0.78 4.97
CA ASP A 120 24.57 0.30 5.79
C ASP A 120 23.71 1.57 5.79
N GLU A 121 22.93 1.82 4.74
CA GLU A 121 22.02 2.96 4.65
C GLU A 121 20.69 2.73 5.39
N VAL A 122 20.27 1.49 5.58
CA VAL A 122 18.94 1.15 6.10
C VAL A 122 18.64 1.85 7.43
N SER A 123 19.57 1.83 8.37
CA SER A 123 19.38 2.45 9.69
C SER A 123 19.11 3.96 9.60
N CYS A 124 19.78 4.67 8.70
CA CYS A 124 19.56 6.11 8.48
C CYS A 124 18.17 6.37 7.90
N ILE A 125 17.78 5.59 6.89
CA ILE A 125 16.46 5.68 6.23
C ILE A 125 15.34 5.46 7.25
N VAL A 126 15.45 4.42 8.06
CA VAL A 126 14.46 4.08 9.08
C VAL A 126 14.32 5.19 10.13
N LYS A 127 15.41 5.81 10.58
CA LYS A 127 15.37 6.97 11.51
C LYS A 127 14.54 8.11 10.95
N ILE A 128 14.69 8.39 9.65
CA ILE A 128 13.94 9.46 8.98
C ILE A 128 12.47 9.05 8.84
N LEU A 129 12.18 7.85 8.33
CA LEU A 129 10.81 7.36 8.14
C LEU A 129 10.06 7.20 9.45
N TYR A 130 10.72 6.88 10.56
CA TYR A 130 10.05 6.80 11.85
C TYR A 130 9.43 8.13 12.26
N GLN A 131 10.08 9.24 11.92
CA GLN A 131 9.65 10.60 12.26
C GLN A 131 8.84 11.30 11.17
N LYS A 132 9.09 10.96 9.89
CA LYS A 132 8.46 11.60 8.72
C LYS A 132 7.58 10.60 7.97
N GLU A 133 6.64 11.12 7.20
CA GLU A 133 5.75 10.32 6.34
C GLU A 133 6.49 9.64 5.20
N LYS A 134 7.56 10.29 4.67
CA LYS A 134 8.32 9.82 3.51
C LYS A 134 9.81 10.11 3.63
N TYR A 135 10.60 9.32 2.91
CA TYR A 135 12.03 9.48 2.65
C TYR A 135 12.26 9.58 1.15
N ILE A 136 13.06 10.57 0.73
CA ILE A 136 13.34 10.84 -0.67
C ILE A 136 14.84 10.71 -0.90
N LYS A 137 15.23 9.83 -1.81
CA LYS A 137 16.57 9.70 -2.37
C LYS A 137 16.42 9.34 -3.84
N GLU A 138 16.50 10.32 -4.69
CA GLU A 138 16.26 10.14 -6.13
C GLU A 138 17.00 8.92 -6.70
N PRO A 139 16.32 8.16 -7.57
CA PRO A 139 14.97 8.34 -8.09
C PRO A 139 13.85 7.75 -7.18
N TRP A 140 14.16 7.32 -5.97
CA TRP A 140 13.27 6.63 -5.05
C TRP A 140 12.59 7.55 -4.04
N VAL A 141 11.31 7.33 -3.84
CA VAL A 141 10.54 7.86 -2.72
C VAL A 141 9.92 6.69 -1.95
N ILE A 142 10.25 6.57 -0.66
CA ILE A 142 9.64 5.59 0.22
C ILE A 142 8.69 6.31 1.15
N ALA A 143 7.47 5.80 1.33
CA ALA A 143 6.49 6.38 2.22
C ALA A 143 5.75 5.33 3.06
N LYS A 144 5.24 5.77 4.20
CA LYS A 144 4.28 5.02 5.01
C LYS A 144 2.87 5.45 4.58
N LEU A 145 2.00 4.49 4.31
CA LEU A 145 0.61 4.72 3.93
C LEU A 145 -0.33 4.03 4.92
N ALA A 146 -1.16 4.79 5.60
CA ALA A 146 -2.24 4.28 6.43
C ALA A 146 -3.55 4.33 5.64
N VAL A 147 -4.18 3.18 5.43
CA VAL A 147 -5.50 3.05 4.81
C VAL A 147 -6.53 2.81 5.92
N THR A 148 -7.44 3.76 6.13
CA THR A 148 -8.29 3.80 7.32
C THR A 148 -9.69 4.33 7.01
N GLU A 149 -10.68 4.04 7.87
CA GLU A 149 -12.04 4.60 7.73
C GLU A 149 -12.09 6.12 7.93
N ARG A 150 -11.17 6.68 8.70
CA ARG A 150 -11.11 8.12 8.99
C ARG A 150 -9.68 8.61 8.99
N ASN A 151 -9.49 9.88 8.68
CA ASN A 151 -8.17 10.50 8.70
C ASN A 151 -7.57 10.47 10.12
N ILE A 152 -6.40 9.85 10.26
CA ILE A 152 -5.65 9.76 11.50
C ILE A 152 -4.33 10.49 11.33
N ARG A 153 -4.20 11.66 11.94
CA ARG A 153 -2.98 12.48 11.85
C ARG A 153 -1.77 11.79 12.44
N GLY A 154 -0.68 11.78 11.70
CA GLY A 154 0.60 11.19 12.13
C GLY A 154 1.68 11.31 11.04
N PRO A 155 2.86 10.76 11.27
CA PRO A 155 3.95 10.78 10.29
C PRO A 155 3.76 9.69 9.21
N TRP A 156 2.65 9.69 8.54
CA TRP A 156 2.27 8.81 7.42
C TRP A 156 1.28 9.52 6.49
N LEU A 157 1.19 9.05 5.26
CA LEU A 157 0.15 9.42 4.31
C LEU A 157 -1.17 8.75 4.72
N ASN A 158 -2.28 9.40 4.45
CA ASN A 158 -3.61 8.81 4.68
C ASN A 158 -4.31 8.56 3.34
N LEU A 159 -4.95 7.40 3.25
CA LEU A 159 -5.96 7.07 2.27
C LEU A 159 -7.21 6.62 3.03
N LEU A 160 -8.34 7.22 2.74
CA LEU A 160 -9.61 6.75 3.30
C LEU A 160 -10.09 5.52 2.53
N LEU A 161 -10.68 4.56 3.25
CA LEU A 161 -11.30 3.39 2.62
C LEU A 161 -12.39 3.78 1.64
N ASP A 162 -13.18 4.82 1.98
CA ASP A 162 -14.23 5.36 1.09
C ASP A 162 -13.64 5.94 -0.20
N ASP A 163 -12.49 6.63 -0.13
CA ASP A 163 -11.84 7.19 -1.31
C ASP A 163 -11.29 6.07 -2.21
N ALA A 164 -10.70 5.03 -1.59
CA ALA A 164 -10.24 3.86 -2.33
C ALA A 164 -11.39 3.12 -3.02
N ASP A 165 -12.51 2.89 -2.30
CA ASP A 165 -13.71 2.25 -2.84
C ASP A 165 -14.31 3.07 -3.99
N LYS A 166 -14.47 4.39 -3.79
CA LYS A 166 -14.97 5.31 -4.81
C LYS A 166 -14.13 5.28 -6.09
N PHE A 167 -12.81 5.36 -5.95
CA PHE A 167 -11.90 5.28 -7.10
C PHE A 167 -12.07 3.97 -7.87
N ILE A 168 -12.13 2.83 -7.17
CA ILE A 168 -12.32 1.52 -7.79
C ILE A 168 -13.66 1.45 -8.52
N GLN A 169 -14.75 1.91 -7.89
CA GLN A 169 -16.09 1.91 -8.50
C GLN A 169 -16.17 2.80 -9.73
N GLU A 170 -15.62 4.02 -9.66
CA GLU A 170 -15.60 4.95 -10.80
C GLU A 170 -14.83 4.36 -11.98
N ARG A 171 -13.71 3.68 -11.70
CA ARG A 171 -12.92 3.00 -12.74
C ARG A 171 -13.68 1.84 -13.36
N ILE A 172 -14.34 1.00 -12.58
CA ILE A 172 -15.17 -0.09 -13.07
C ILE A 172 -16.33 0.45 -13.92
N LYS A 173 -16.98 1.54 -13.50
CA LYS A 173 -18.06 2.20 -14.27
C LYS A 173 -17.58 2.71 -15.61
N ALA A 174 -16.42 3.37 -15.63
CA ALA A 174 -15.85 3.93 -16.87
C ALA A 174 -15.61 2.84 -17.92
N TYR A 175 -15.30 1.62 -17.49
CA TYR A 175 -14.98 0.49 -18.35
C TYR A 175 -15.91 -0.72 -18.13
N SER A 176 -17.19 -0.48 -17.83
CA SER A 176 -18.17 -1.54 -17.48
C SER A 176 -18.36 -2.59 -18.58
N ARG A 177 -18.04 -2.27 -19.83
CA ARG A 177 -18.08 -3.20 -20.96
C ARG A 177 -16.77 -3.98 -21.14
N GLU A 178 -15.73 -3.60 -20.44
CA GLU A 178 -14.45 -4.29 -20.41
C GLU A 178 -14.51 -5.53 -19.51
N LYS A 179 -13.41 -6.19 -19.33
CA LYS A 179 -13.35 -7.56 -18.77
C LYS A 179 -13.24 -7.65 -17.25
N TYR A 180 -13.71 -6.65 -16.48
CA TYR A 180 -13.66 -6.70 -15.03
C TYR A 180 -14.43 -7.87 -14.40
N SER A 181 -15.53 -8.29 -15.02
CA SER A 181 -16.29 -9.45 -14.57
C SER A 181 -15.74 -10.78 -15.09
N ASP A 182 -14.72 -10.76 -15.94
CA ASP A 182 -14.11 -11.95 -16.50
C ASP A 182 -13.10 -12.54 -15.51
N ARG A 183 -13.36 -13.75 -15.04
CA ARG A 183 -12.51 -14.49 -14.11
C ARG A 183 -11.10 -14.78 -14.64
N VAL A 184 -10.91 -14.72 -15.94
CA VAL A 184 -9.60 -14.95 -16.58
C VAL A 184 -8.68 -13.75 -16.32
N TYR A 185 -9.23 -12.53 -16.31
CA TYR A 185 -8.45 -11.30 -16.14
C TYR A 185 -8.39 -10.81 -14.69
N PHE A 186 -9.50 -10.92 -13.97
CA PHE A 186 -9.61 -10.52 -12.57
C PHE A 186 -10.19 -11.66 -11.73
N PRO A 187 -9.36 -12.64 -11.35
CA PRO A 187 -9.80 -13.78 -10.56
C PRO A 187 -10.02 -13.43 -9.08
N ASP A 188 -10.60 -12.25 -8.83
CA ASP A 188 -10.84 -11.68 -7.51
C ASP A 188 -12.34 -11.49 -7.28
N ALA A 189 -12.83 -12.02 -6.15
CA ALA A 189 -14.24 -12.01 -5.84
C ALA A 189 -14.82 -10.61 -5.59
N LEU A 190 -14.03 -9.69 -4.99
CA LEU A 190 -14.45 -8.31 -4.74
C LEU A 190 -14.63 -7.56 -6.06
N ILE A 191 -13.64 -7.60 -6.95
CA ILE A 191 -13.72 -6.92 -8.24
C ILE A 191 -14.86 -7.48 -9.10
N GLN A 192 -15.03 -8.80 -9.12
CA GLN A 192 -16.16 -9.42 -9.83
C GLN A 192 -17.53 -9.01 -9.28
N TYR A 193 -17.64 -8.90 -7.95
CA TYR A 193 -18.86 -8.43 -7.28
C TYR A 193 -19.15 -6.96 -7.64
N LEU A 194 -18.17 -6.08 -7.53
CA LEU A 194 -18.33 -4.67 -7.87
C LEU A 194 -18.70 -4.49 -9.36
N ALA A 195 -18.03 -5.21 -10.26
CA ALA A 195 -18.37 -5.19 -11.68
C ALA A 195 -19.76 -5.75 -11.99
N TRP A 196 -20.23 -6.74 -11.23
CA TRP A 196 -21.61 -7.25 -11.36
C TRP A 196 -22.65 -6.24 -10.90
N LYS A 197 -22.37 -5.50 -9.83
CA LYS A 197 -23.26 -4.49 -9.26
C LYS A 197 -23.49 -3.29 -10.20
N GLU A 198 -22.52 -2.98 -11.07
CA GLU A 198 -22.58 -1.86 -12.02
C GLU A 198 -23.19 -2.25 -13.40
N LYS A 199 -23.69 -3.47 -13.55
CA LYS A 199 -24.47 -3.91 -14.73
C LYS A 199 -25.91 -3.41 -14.67
#